data_ce33b270589ff8154129405b0462af7e
#
_entry.id   ce33b270589ff8154129405b0462af7e
#
_cell.length_a   1.000
_cell.length_b   1.000
_cell.length_c   1.000
_cell.angle_alpha   90.00
_cell.angle_beta   90.00
_cell.angle_gamma   90.00
#
_symmetry.space_group_name_H-M   'P 1'
#
loop_
_entity.id
_entity.type
_entity.pdbx_description
1 polymer ?
#
loop_
_entity_poly.entity_id
_entity_poly.type
_entity_poly.pdbx_seq_one_letter_code
_entity_poly.pdbx_strand_id
1 'polypeptide(L)'
;MKRLLIVLGALLAPLPAHAQQVGANEAPTVLVTGANRGLGLAWAQKYAERGWNVIATARQPAQASELQELAARTGRLQIELLDATDPESVDELAKRLAGQPIDVLVNNVGMLGDEPEQRLGTLEPDRFDTYMRVNALSALLVSERLLPNLRAGQQKKIVGISARVASFAAYPRIHSGLYYYKASKVALNMVLRNLALDLEKDGIVVVTLSPGVVNTYGTPDNHDAMSPEMRASMTDIDSSVAGMIKVVDGLTMEGSGRWYRFDGQQIEW
;
A
#
# COMPACT_ATOMS: atom_id res chain seq x y z
N MET A 1 -70.43 34.32 -39.55
CA MET A 1 -68.98 34.09 -39.79
C MET A 1 -68.36 33.73 -38.48
N LYS A 2 -68.17 32.41 -38.20
CA LYS A 2 -67.56 31.87 -36.97
C LYS A 2 -66.11 31.50 -37.35
N ARG A 3 -65.12 32.11 -36.71
CA ARG A 3 -63.72 31.76 -36.85
C ARG A 3 -63.36 30.59 -35.92
N LEU A 4 -62.88 29.53 -36.49
CA LEU A 4 -62.44 28.34 -35.81
C LEU A 4 -60.94 28.57 -35.43
N LEU A 5 -60.66 28.58 -34.14
CA LEU A 5 -59.27 28.60 -33.62
C LEU A 5 -58.77 27.16 -33.50
N ILE A 6 -57.75 26.81 -34.29
CA ILE A 6 -57.06 25.54 -34.16
C ILE A 6 -55.89 25.78 -33.21
N VAL A 7 -55.94 25.13 -32.01
CA VAL A 7 -54.84 25.12 -31.06
C VAL A 7 -53.96 23.88 -31.40
N LEU A 8 -52.74 24.14 -31.91
CA LEU A 8 -51.75 23.11 -32.14
C LEU A 8 -51.10 22.79 -30.79
N GLY A 9 -51.46 21.65 -30.19
CA GLY A 9 -50.79 21.09 -29.03
C GLY A 9 -49.46 20.43 -29.45
N ALA A 10 -48.31 21.02 -29.09
CA ALA A 10 -47.04 20.38 -29.27
C ALA A 10 -46.87 19.27 -28.21
N LEU A 11 -46.88 18.02 -28.66
CA LEU A 11 -46.46 16.86 -27.84
C LEU A 11 -44.93 16.93 -27.63
N LEU A 12 -44.52 17.32 -26.43
CA LEU A 12 -43.17 17.13 -25.97
C LEU A 12 -42.96 15.62 -25.69
N ALA A 13 -42.26 14.92 -26.58
CA ALA A 13 -41.76 13.60 -26.33
C ALA A 13 -40.71 13.63 -25.21
N PRO A 14 -40.78 12.72 -24.22
CA PRO A 14 -39.73 12.64 -23.21
C PRO A 14 -38.42 12.20 -23.88
N LEU A 15 -37.35 12.99 -23.65
CA LEU A 15 -36.00 12.60 -24.00
C LEU A 15 -35.66 11.30 -23.25
N PRO A 16 -35.07 10.29 -23.93
CA PRO A 16 -34.62 9.09 -23.23
C PRO A 16 -33.56 9.49 -22.21
N ALA A 17 -33.83 9.20 -20.94
CA ALA A 17 -32.83 9.23 -19.90
C ALA A 17 -31.69 8.30 -20.34
N HIS A 18 -30.55 8.88 -20.72
CA HIS A 18 -29.30 8.13 -20.84
C HIS A 18 -28.99 7.60 -19.43
N ALA A 19 -29.48 6.37 -19.17
CA ALA A 19 -28.84 5.55 -18.16
C ALA A 19 -27.38 5.42 -18.60
N GLN A 20 -26.48 6.13 -17.92
CA GLN A 20 -25.07 5.81 -18.02
C GLN A 20 -24.93 4.34 -17.68
N GLN A 21 -24.75 3.53 -18.71
CA GLN A 21 -24.19 2.21 -18.54
C GLN A 21 -22.86 2.44 -17.82
N VAL A 22 -22.81 2.05 -16.55
CA VAL A 22 -21.56 1.86 -15.82
C VAL A 22 -20.80 0.84 -16.65
N GLY A 23 -19.84 1.33 -17.43
CA GLY A 23 -19.06 0.53 -18.37
C GLY A 23 -18.32 -0.53 -17.60
N ALA A 24 -18.60 -1.77 -17.95
CA ALA A 24 -17.76 -2.89 -17.58
C ALA A 24 -16.33 -2.59 -18.02
N ASN A 25 -15.36 -2.72 -17.08
CA ASN A 25 -13.92 -2.79 -17.31
C ASN A 25 -13.13 -1.46 -17.34
N GLU A 26 -13.27 -0.61 -16.36
CA GLU A 26 -12.12 0.22 -15.98
C GLU A 26 -11.07 -0.70 -15.32
N ALA A 27 -9.80 -0.57 -15.73
CA ALA A 27 -8.71 -1.34 -15.14
C ALA A 27 -8.65 -1.09 -13.63
N PRO A 28 -8.44 -2.11 -12.79
CA PRO A 28 -8.39 -1.92 -11.34
C PRO A 28 -7.26 -0.98 -10.94
N THR A 29 -7.42 -0.33 -9.78
CA THR A 29 -6.49 0.70 -9.29
C THR A 29 -5.77 0.22 -8.04
N VAL A 30 -4.44 0.35 -8.03
CA VAL A 30 -3.61 0.17 -6.84
C VAL A 30 -3.00 1.51 -6.40
N LEU A 31 -3.03 1.77 -5.09
CA LEU A 31 -2.24 2.86 -4.50
C LEU A 31 -1.05 2.26 -3.74
N VAL A 32 0.16 2.76 -4.04
CA VAL A 32 1.40 2.32 -3.38
C VAL A 32 2.04 3.51 -2.67
N THR A 33 2.19 3.41 -1.35
CA THR A 33 2.88 4.45 -0.58
C THR A 33 4.41 4.28 -0.64
N GLY A 34 5.14 5.41 -0.82
CA GLY A 34 6.60 5.38 -0.88
C GLY A 34 7.13 4.61 -2.09
N ALA A 35 6.58 4.90 -3.27
CA ALA A 35 6.83 4.15 -4.50
C ALA A 35 8.06 4.61 -5.29
N ASN A 36 8.84 5.57 -4.79
CA ASN A 36 9.95 6.18 -5.55
C ASN A 36 11.22 5.32 -5.66
N ARG A 37 11.32 4.22 -4.94
CA ARG A 37 12.45 3.28 -4.99
C ARG A 37 12.12 1.91 -4.36
N GLY A 38 13.04 0.95 -4.54
CA GLY A 38 13.03 -0.34 -3.84
C GLY A 38 11.73 -1.11 -4.06
N LEU A 39 11.18 -1.71 -2.98
CA LEU A 39 9.95 -2.50 -3.04
C LEU A 39 8.76 -1.70 -3.59
N GLY A 40 8.61 -0.43 -3.17
CA GLY A 40 7.50 0.42 -3.62
C GLY A 40 7.51 0.67 -5.11
N LEU A 41 8.68 0.92 -5.70
CA LEU A 41 8.84 1.08 -7.15
C LEU A 41 8.53 -0.23 -7.89
N ALA A 42 9.00 -1.36 -7.38
CA ALA A 42 8.73 -2.66 -7.97
C ALA A 42 7.23 -3.02 -7.91
N TRP A 43 6.54 -2.67 -6.82
CA TRP A 43 5.08 -2.78 -6.73
C TRP A 43 4.40 -1.97 -7.84
N ALA A 44 4.77 -0.68 -7.97
CA ALA A 44 4.19 0.20 -8.98
C ALA A 44 4.45 -0.33 -10.40
N GLN A 45 5.67 -0.77 -10.69
CA GLN A 45 6.05 -1.32 -11.98
C GLN A 45 5.25 -2.58 -12.32
N LYS A 46 5.22 -3.58 -11.42
CA LYS A 46 4.54 -4.86 -11.69
C LYS A 46 3.04 -4.71 -11.87
N TYR A 47 2.38 -3.82 -11.13
CA TYR A 47 0.97 -3.55 -11.36
C TYR A 47 0.71 -2.81 -12.68
N ALA A 48 1.55 -1.83 -13.04
CA ALA A 48 1.46 -1.15 -14.33
C ALA A 48 1.64 -2.11 -15.52
N GLU A 49 2.64 -3.02 -15.44
CA GLU A 49 2.88 -4.06 -16.44
C GLU A 49 1.70 -5.04 -16.59
N ARG A 50 0.93 -5.25 -15.53
CA ARG A 50 -0.31 -6.05 -15.55
C ARG A 50 -1.53 -5.26 -16.05
N GLY A 51 -1.35 -4.03 -16.49
CA GLY A 51 -2.41 -3.19 -17.03
C GLY A 51 -3.28 -2.48 -15.99
N TRP A 52 -2.88 -2.45 -14.72
CA TRP A 52 -3.58 -1.72 -13.66
C TRP A 52 -3.31 -0.21 -13.74
N ASN A 53 -4.24 0.59 -13.24
CA ASN A 53 -3.97 1.97 -12.91
C ASN A 53 -3.20 2.03 -11.59
N VAL A 54 -2.14 2.84 -11.53
CA VAL A 54 -1.25 2.91 -10.37
C VAL A 54 -1.21 4.34 -9.85
N ILE A 55 -1.57 4.52 -8.59
CA ILE A 55 -1.33 5.75 -7.85
C ILE A 55 -0.06 5.52 -7.04
N ALA A 56 1.05 6.10 -7.51
CA ALA A 56 2.37 5.97 -6.90
C ALA A 56 2.69 7.21 -6.09
N THR A 57 2.96 7.08 -4.78
CA THR A 57 3.23 8.25 -3.95
C THR A 57 4.69 8.39 -3.61
N ALA A 58 5.14 9.66 -3.53
CA ALA A 58 6.49 10.03 -3.10
C ALA A 58 6.45 11.34 -2.32
N ARG A 59 7.41 11.56 -1.40
CA ARG A 59 7.55 12.84 -0.69
C ARG A 59 7.99 13.98 -1.60
N GLN A 60 8.71 13.67 -2.66
CA GLN A 60 9.22 14.62 -3.64
C GLN A 60 9.01 14.07 -5.06
N PRO A 61 7.79 14.18 -5.62
CA PRO A 61 7.46 13.63 -6.93
C PRO A 61 8.36 14.14 -8.06
N ALA A 62 8.78 15.41 -7.99
CA ALA A 62 9.67 16.02 -8.98
C ALA A 62 11.07 15.40 -9.01
N GLN A 63 11.49 14.73 -7.92
CA GLN A 63 12.80 14.07 -7.82
C GLN A 63 12.69 12.54 -8.01
N ALA A 64 11.51 12.00 -8.23
CA ALA A 64 11.26 10.57 -8.41
C ALA A 64 11.44 10.16 -9.88
N SER A 65 12.68 10.27 -10.41
CA SER A 65 12.97 10.03 -11.84
C SER A 65 12.53 8.67 -12.33
N GLU A 66 12.79 7.60 -11.57
CA GLU A 66 12.37 6.23 -11.94
C GLU A 66 10.85 6.07 -12.04
N LEU A 67 10.08 6.75 -11.17
CA LEU A 67 8.62 6.78 -11.29
C LEU A 67 8.16 7.57 -12.52
N GLN A 68 8.83 8.69 -12.82
CA GLN A 68 8.50 9.50 -13.99
C GLN A 68 8.77 8.73 -15.29
N GLU A 69 9.91 8.03 -15.37
CA GLU A 69 10.22 7.14 -16.49
C GLU A 69 9.20 6.00 -16.63
N LEU A 70 8.81 5.39 -15.51
CA LEU A 70 7.79 4.35 -15.50
C LEU A 70 6.43 4.89 -15.96
N ALA A 71 6.04 6.09 -15.51
CA ALA A 71 4.83 6.77 -15.93
C ALA A 71 4.82 7.04 -17.44
N ALA A 72 5.92 7.59 -17.96
CA ALA A 72 6.08 7.88 -19.40
C ALA A 72 6.03 6.60 -20.26
N ARG A 73 6.65 5.51 -19.78
CA ARG A 73 6.70 4.23 -20.50
C ARG A 73 5.35 3.51 -20.54
N THR A 74 4.59 3.56 -19.46
CA THR A 74 3.38 2.74 -19.31
C THR A 74 2.08 3.52 -19.57
N GLY A 75 2.09 4.85 -19.36
CA GLY A 75 0.89 5.69 -19.41
C GLY A 75 -0.17 5.36 -18.35
N ARG A 76 0.21 4.61 -17.29
CA ARG A 76 -0.72 4.08 -16.29
C ARG A 76 -0.45 4.56 -14.87
N LEU A 77 0.55 5.42 -14.66
CA LEU A 77 0.88 5.94 -13.34
C LEU A 77 0.40 7.38 -13.17
N GLN A 78 -0.28 7.59 -12.05
CA GLN A 78 -0.49 8.89 -11.43
C GLN A 78 0.52 9.02 -10.28
N ILE A 79 1.38 10.04 -10.32
CA ILE A 79 2.37 10.26 -9.27
C ILE A 79 1.85 11.34 -8.32
N GLU A 80 1.69 10.99 -7.04
CA GLU A 80 1.11 11.84 -6.02
C GLU A 80 2.12 12.22 -4.92
N LEU A 81 2.01 13.46 -4.44
CA LEU A 81 2.76 13.89 -3.26
C LEU A 81 2.14 13.29 -2.00
N LEU A 82 2.98 12.64 -1.19
CA LEU A 82 2.61 12.15 0.13
C LEU A 82 3.83 12.11 1.05
N ASP A 83 3.76 12.86 2.13
CA ASP A 83 4.48 12.50 3.35
C ASP A 83 3.51 11.73 4.27
N ALA A 84 3.66 10.42 4.33
CA ALA A 84 2.75 9.56 5.09
C ALA A 84 2.87 9.75 6.62
N THR A 85 3.87 10.51 7.09
CA THR A 85 4.06 10.85 8.50
C THR A 85 3.41 12.17 8.91
N ASP A 86 2.97 12.95 7.94
CA ASP A 86 2.30 14.23 8.12
C ASP A 86 0.79 14.07 7.88
N PRO A 87 -0.06 14.23 8.93
CA PRO A 87 -1.51 14.11 8.79
C PRO A 87 -2.11 15.07 7.76
N GLU A 88 -1.58 16.29 7.64
CA GLU A 88 -2.07 17.27 6.66
C GLU A 88 -1.78 16.80 5.23
N SER A 89 -0.58 16.26 4.98
CA SER A 89 -0.24 15.67 3.68
C SER A 89 -1.13 14.48 3.31
N VAL A 90 -1.52 13.65 4.29
CA VAL A 90 -2.45 12.53 4.09
C VAL A 90 -3.86 13.04 3.78
N ASP A 91 -4.35 14.05 4.52
CA ASP A 91 -5.66 14.66 4.30
C ASP A 91 -5.74 15.32 2.90
N GLU A 92 -4.68 16.00 2.47
CA GLU A 92 -4.60 16.59 1.12
C GLU A 92 -4.58 15.52 0.01
N LEU A 93 -3.87 14.41 0.21
CA LEU A 93 -3.93 13.28 -0.73
C LEU A 93 -5.36 12.73 -0.85
N ALA A 94 -6.04 12.51 0.27
CA ALA A 94 -7.42 12.02 0.27
C ALA A 94 -8.39 12.98 -0.45
N LYS A 95 -8.20 14.31 -0.31
CA LYS A 95 -8.97 15.31 -1.05
C LYS A 95 -8.72 15.23 -2.56
N ARG A 96 -7.44 15.11 -2.99
CA ARG A 96 -7.12 14.99 -4.43
C ARG A 96 -7.67 13.72 -5.07
N LEU A 97 -7.76 12.63 -4.29
CA LEU A 97 -8.28 11.34 -4.75
C LEU A 97 -9.79 11.15 -4.49
N ALA A 98 -10.51 12.20 -4.05
CA ALA A 98 -11.92 12.11 -3.73
C ALA A 98 -12.74 11.54 -4.90
N GLY A 99 -13.51 10.47 -4.64
CA GLY A 99 -14.35 9.79 -5.63
C GLY A 99 -13.61 8.82 -6.56
N GLN A 100 -12.29 8.71 -6.46
CA GLN A 100 -11.50 7.74 -7.24
C GLN A 100 -11.48 6.38 -6.54
N PRO A 101 -12.00 5.28 -7.14
CA PRO A 101 -11.96 3.97 -6.53
C PRO A 101 -10.52 3.43 -6.40
N ILE A 102 -10.23 2.76 -5.29
CA ILE A 102 -8.96 2.06 -5.05
C ILE A 102 -9.28 0.61 -4.69
N ASP A 103 -8.75 -0.31 -5.49
CA ASP A 103 -8.94 -1.75 -5.29
C ASP A 103 -7.96 -2.33 -4.29
N VAL A 104 -6.70 -1.85 -4.32
CA VAL A 104 -5.62 -2.30 -3.44
C VAL A 104 -4.84 -1.10 -2.91
N LEU A 105 -4.74 -0.99 -1.59
CA LEU A 105 -3.83 -0.06 -0.92
C LEU A 105 -2.62 -0.83 -0.41
N VAL A 106 -1.42 -0.46 -0.87
CA VAL A 106 -0.15 -1.02 -0.38
C VAL A 106 0.54 0.01 0.52
N ASN A 107 0.43 -0.19 1.84
CA ASN A 107 1.17 0.56 2.84
C ASN A 107 2.61 0.06 2.87
N ASN A 108 3.45 0.63 2.01
CA ASN A 108 4.85 0.23 1.85
C ASN A 108 5.82 1.19 2.54
N VAL A 109 5.41 2.41 2.87
CA VAL A 109 6.28 3.34 3.62
C VAL A 109 6.82 2.68 4.87
N GLY A 110 8.14 2.77 5.06
CA GLY A 110 8.82 2.21 6.21
C GLY A 110 10.31 2.53 6.20
N MET A 111 10.91 2.45 7.37
CA MET A 111 12.36 2.63 7.57
C MET A 111 12.91 1.50 8.43
N LEU A 112 14.10 1.02 8.08
CA LEU A 112 14.91 0.13 8.92
C LEU A 112 15.84 0.96 9.82
N GLY A 113 16.38 2.07 9.28
CA GLY A 113 17.37 2.92 9.93
C GLY A 113 18.71 2.21 10.14
N ASP A 114 19.59 2.87 10.90
CA ASP A 114 20.93 2.35 11.19
C ASP A 114 20.92 1.46 12.43
N GLU A 115 21.52 0.28 12.33
CA GLU A 115 21.57 -0.67 13.43
C GLU A 115 22.27 -0.12 14.69
N PRO A 116 23.42 0.61 14.60
CA PRO A 116 24.12 1.14 15.76
C PRO A 116 23.25 2.04 16.65
N GLU A 117 22.34 2.82 16.09
CA GLU A 117 21.42 3.68 16.87
C GLU A 117 20.32 2.92 17.60
N GLN A 118 20.15 1.62 17.31
CA GLN A 118 19.10 0.78 17.84
C GLN A 118 19.63 -0.33 18.76
N ARG A 119 20.77 -0.11 19.41
CA ARG A 119 21.36 -1.03 20.39
C ARG A 119 21.12 -0.54 21.80
N LEU A 120 21.11 -1.47 22.74
CA LEU A 120 21.06 -1.13 24.15
C LEU A 120 22.30 -0.27 24.53
N GLY A 121 22.04 0.88 25.13
CA GLY A 121 23.07 1.87 25.47
C GLY A 121 23.20 3.04 24.49
N THR A 122 22.50 3.00 23.32
CA THR A 122 22.50 4.09 22.33
C THR A 122 21.08 4.61 22.02
N LEU A 123 20.10 4.21 22.85
CA LEU A 123 18.68 4.47 22.55
C LEU A 123 18.29 5.91 22.89
N GLU A 124 17.67 6.59 21.93
CA GLU A 124 17.15 7.95 22.04
C GLU A 124 15.61 7.95 21.89
N PRO A 125 14.84 8.55 22.84
CA PRO A 125 13.37 8.52 22.80
C PRO A 125 12.77 9.08 21.50
N ASP A 126 13.27 10.21 21.00
CA ASP A 126 12.75 10.84 19.78
C ASP A 126 12.92 9.95 18.53
N ARG A 127 13.95 9.10 18.55
CA ARG A 127 14.14 8.10 17.49
C ARG A 127 13.08 7.03 17.56
N PHE A 128 12.74 6.55 18.75
CA PHE A 128 11.64 5.60 18.94
C PHE A 128 10.32 6.15 18.37
N ASP A 129 9.98 7.39 18.68
CA ASP A 129 8.76 8.05 18.17
C ASP A 129 8.78 8.16 16.65
N THR A 130 9.93 8.48 16.06
CA THR A 130 10.11 8.54 14.62
C THR A 130 9.78 7.19 13.96
N TYR A 131 10.32 6.09 14.50
CA TYR A 131 10.05 4.75 13.94
C TYR A 131 8.59 4.34 14.07
N MET A 132 7.96 4.64 15.21
CA MET A 132 6.55 4.38 15.44
C MET A 132 5.67 5.16 14.45
N ARG A 133 5.99 6.43 14.22
CA ARG A 133 5.29 7.30 13.26
C ARG A 133 5.44 6.79 11.84
N VAL A 134 6.68 6.49 11.40
CA VAL A 134 6.95 6.06 10.02
C VAL A 134 6.41 4.66 9.74
N ASN A 135 6.64 3.68 10.63
CA ASN A 135 6.37 2.28 10.33
C ASN A 135 4.96 1.81 10.71
N ALA A 136 4.28 2.48 11.64
CA ALA A 136 2.98 2.04 12.15
C ALA A 136 1.89 3.09 11.96
N LEU A 137 2.07 4.31 12.49
CA LEU A 137 1.04 5.34 12.43
C LEU A 137 0.71 5.77 11.00
N SER A 138 1.72 5.87 10.12
CA SER A 138 1.52 6.23 8.72
C SER A 138 0.55 5.29 8.00
N ALA A 139 0.70 3.98 8.20
CA ALA A 139 -0.18 2.98 7.60
C ALA A 139 -1.62 3.10 8.11
N LEU A 140 -1.79 3.39 9.40
CA LEU A 140 -3.11 3.61 9.99
C LEU A 140 -3.78 4.85 9.39
N LEU A 141 -3.10 6.00 9.39
CA LEU A 141 -3.63 7.27 8.89
C LEU A 141 -4.01 7.19 7.40
N VAL A 142 -3.11 6.68 6.57
CA VAL A 142 -3.38 6.53 5.14
C VAL A 142 -4.56 5.60 4.90
N SER A 143 -4.63 4.47 5.62
CA SER A 143 -5.75 3.54 5.48
C SER A 143 -7.07 4.19 5.88
N GLU A 144 -7.09 4.91 7.01
CA GLU A 144 -8.30 5.58 7.52
C GLU A 144 -8.80 6.65 6.55
N ARG A 145 -7.92 7.54 6.06
CA ARG A 145 -8.29 8.64 5.17
C ARG A 145 -8.75 8.20 3.78
N LEU A 146 -8.25 7.05 3.32
CA LEU A 146 -8.62 6.47 2.01
C LEU A 146 -9.77 5.44 2.09
N LEU A 147 -10.42 5.26 3.24
CA LEU A 147 -11.56 4.36 3.37
C LEU A 147 -12.69 4.63 2.35
N PRO A 148 -13.08 5.87 2.04
CA PRO A 148 -14.09 6.12 1.01
C PRO A 148 -13.69 5.57 -0.35
N ASN A 149 -12.41 5.70 -0.74
CA ASN A 149 -11.86 5.19 -1.98
C ASN A 149 -11.83 3.66 -2.02
N LEU A 150 -11.41 3.03 -0.90
CA LEU A 150 -11.38 1.57 -0.76
C LEU A 150 -12.78 0.95 -0.77
N ARG A 151 -13.75 1.60 -0.13
CA ARG A 151 -15.17 1.17 -0.16
C ARG A 151 -15.74 1.23 -1.58
N ALA A 152 -15.30 2.19 -2.38
CA ALA A 152 -15.69 2.35 -3.78
C ALA A 152 -14.99 1.35 -4.72
N GLY A 153 -13.84 0.80 -4.34
CA GLY A 153 -13.11 -0.22 -5.09
C GLY A 153 -13.85 -1.55 -5.15
N GLN A 154 -13.50 -2.39 -6.11
CA GLN A 154 -14.11 -3.72 -6.29
C GLN A 154 -13.41 -4.79 -5.46
N GLN A 155 -12.05 -4.79 -5.41
CA GLN A 155 -11.29 -5.82 -4.70
C GLN A 155 -11.14 -5.55 -3.20
N LYS A 156 -11.13 -4.28 -2.78
CA LYS A 156 -11.18 -3.84 -1.38
C LYS A 156 -10.10 -4.49 -0.51
N LYS A 157 -8.83 -4.26 -0.84
CA LYS A 157 -7.71 -4.87 -0.12
C LYS A 157 -6.78 -3.82 0.47
N ILE A 158 -6.37 -4.01 1.72
CA ILE A 158 -5.31 -3.25 2.39
C ILE A 158 -4.16 -4.19 2.70
N VAL A 159 -2.96 -3.82 2.28
CA VAL A 159 -1.72 -4.56 2.49
C VAL A 159 -0.75 -3.69 3.29
N GLY A 160 -0.19 -4.21 4.36
CA GLY A 160 0.90 -3.56 5.08
C GLY A 160 2.19 -4.36 4.97
N ILE A 161 3.29 -3.70 4.64
CA ILE A 161 4.60 -4.33 4.53
C ILE A 161 5.30 -4.36 5.88
N SER A 162 5.38 -5.55 6.48
CA SER A 162 6.04 -5.81 7.75
C SER A 162 7.32 -6.63 7.55
N ALA A 163 7.89 -7.14 8.63
CA ALA A 163 9.12 -7.92 8.61
C ALA A 163 9.07 -9.06 9.62
N ARG A 164 9.57 -10.24 9.27
CA ARG A 164 9.57 -11.43 10.13
C ARG A 164 10.19 -11.21 11.52
N VAL A 165 11.06 -10.22 11.66
CA VAL A 165 11.65 -9.84 12.96
C VAL A 165 10.62 -9.31 13.98
N ALA A 166 9.38 -9.04 13.54
CA ALA A 166 8.25 -8.66 14.39
C ALA A 166 7.43 -9.86 14.89
N SER A 167 7.83 -11.11 14.61
CA SER A 167 7.16 -12.33 15.10
C SER A 167 7.71 -12.73 16.45
N PHE A 168 6.87 -12.86 17.46
CA PHE A 168 7.24 -13.45 18.74
C PHE A 168 7.48 -14.96 18.62
N ALA A 169 6.75 -15.64 17.75
CA ALA A 169 6.92 -17.08 17.51
C ALA A 169 8.26 -17.40 16.84
N ALA A 170 8.85 -16.47 16.09
CA ALA A 170 10.16 -16.64 15.48
C ALA A 170 11.32 -16.50 16.47
N TYR A 171 11.08 -16.01 17.71
CA TYR A 171 12.07 -15.93 18.77
C TYR A 171 12.38 -17.37 19.30
N PRO A 172 13.63 -17.77 19.56
CA PRO A 172 14.87 -16.98 19.70
C PRO A 172 15.74 -16.87 18.45
N ARG A 173 15.25 -17.22 17.26
CA ARG A 173 16.04 -17.16 16.02
C ARG A 173 16.26 -15.76 15.47
N ILE A 174 15.71 -14.75 16.15
CA ILE A 174 15.89 -13.34 15.82
C ILE A 174 17.07 -12.80 16.62
N HIS A 175 18.06 -12.18 15.93
CA HIS A 175 19.20 -11.56 16.58
C HIS A 175 18.77 -10.38 17.49
N SER A 176 19.59 -10.01 18.48
CA SER A 176 19.38 -8.86 19.35
C SER A 176 19.49 -7.52 18.59
N GLY A 177 19.15 -6.40 19.23
CA GLY A 177 19.17 -5.07 18.61
C GLY A 177 17.95 -4.76 17.79
N LEU A 178 18.01 -3.70 17.00
CA LEU A 178 16.92 -3.15 16.19
C LEU A 178 15.65 -2.85 17.02
N TYR A 179 15.82 -2.30 18.23
CA TYR A 179 14.74 -2.08 19.18
C TYR A 179 13.59 -1.27 18.56
N TYR A 180 13.91 -0.15 17.92
CA TYR A 180 12.89 0.73 17.32
C TYR A 180 12.18 0.05 16.16
N TYR A 181 12.96 -0.56 15.25
CA TYR A 181 12.40 -1.22 14.08
C TYR A 181 11.48 -2.37 14.45
N LYS A 182 11.94 -3.27 15.32
CA LYS A 182 11.13 -4.42 15.74
C LYS A 182 9.86 -3.97 16.45
N ALA A 183 9.96 -3.06 17.42
CA ALA A 183 8.80 -2.54 18.13
C ALA A 183 7.79 -1.89 17.17
N SER A 184 8.27 -1.07 16.23
CA SER A 184 7.39 -0.40 15.27
C SER A 184 6.72 -1.37 14.28
N LYS A 185 7.41 -2.46 13.89
CA LYS A 185 6.80 -3.48 13.02
C LYS A 185 5.81 -4.40 13.77
N VAL A 186 6.01 -4.64 15.08
CA VAL A 186 4.98 -5.26 15.94
C VAL A 186 3.75 -4.36 16.05
N ALA A 187 3.96 -3.04 16.26
CA ALA A 187 2.87 -2.08 16.30
C ALA A 187 2.08 -2.05 14.97
N LEU A 188 2.77 -2.03 13.81
CA LEU A 188 2.14 -2.15 12.51
C LEU A 188 1.29 -3.42 12.38
N ASN A 189 1.82 -4.57 12.82
CA ASN A 189 1.11 -5.84 12.79
C ASN A 189 -0.21 -5.74 13.59
N MET A 190 -0.19 -5.14 14.78
CA MET A 190 -1.39 -4.94 15.60
C MET A 190 -2.37 -3.96 14.94
N VAL A 191 -1.88 -2.87 14.37
CA VAL A 191 -2.71 -1.91 13.61
C VAL A 191 -3.47 -2.61 12.48
N LEU A 192 -2.76 -3.37 11.65
CA LEU A 192 -3.38 -4.07 10.52
C LEU A 192 -4.39 -5.14 10.97
N ARG A 193 -4.10 -5.84 12.07
CA ARG A 193 -5.02 -6.83 12.63
C ARG A 193 -6.30 -6.18 13.16
N ASN A 194 -6.20 -5.02 13.82
CA ASN A 194 -7.37 -4.27 14.26
C ASN A 194 -8.17 -3.74 13.07
N LEU A 195 -7.50 -3.16 12.05
CA LEU A 195 -8.17 -2.73 10.83
C LEU A 195 -8.94 -3.88 10.16
N ALA A 196 -8.40 -5.11 10.18
CA ALA A 196 -9.08 -6.28 9.63
C ALA A 196 -10.41 -6.58 10.34
N LEU A 197 -10.47 -6.41 11.67
CA LEU A 197 -11.68 -6.60 12.46
C LEU A 197 -12.69 -5.47 12.22
N ASP A 198 -12.23 -4.22 12.23
CA ASP A 198 -13.10 -3.06 12.09
C ASP A 198 -13.72 -2.96 10.68
N LEU A 199 -12.99 -3.42 9.66
CA LEU A 199 -13.37 -3.30 8.25
C LEU A 199 -14.03 -4.57 7.67
N GLU A 200 -14.23 -5.61 8.49
CA GLU A 200 -14.90 -6.85 8.06
C GLU A 200 -16.28 -6.57 7.45
N LYS A 201 -17.06 -5.69 8.07
CA LYS A 201 -18.41 -5.31 7.61
C LYS A 201 -18.41 -4.57 6.26
N ASP A 202 -17.32 -3.89 5.95
CA ASP A 202 -17.11 -3.21 4.66
C ASP A 202 -16.69 -4.18 3.56
N GLY A 203 -16.40 -5.43 3.89
CA GLY A 203 -15.84 -6.42 2.98
C GLY A 203 -14.41 -6.09 2.56
N ILE A 204 -13.67 -5.33 3.37
CA ILE A 204 -12.28 -4.96 3.09
C ILE A 204 -11.35 -5.99 3.72
N VAL A 205 -10.55 -6.65 2.89
CA VAL A 205 -9.53 -7.60 3.32
C VAL A 205 -8.27 -6.85 3.74
N VAL A 206 -7.79 -7.08 4.96
CA VAL A 206 -6.55 -6.45 5.46
C VAL A 206 -5.54 -7.53 5.79
N VAL A 207 -4.33 -7.43 5.24
CA VAL A 207 -3.27 -8.41 5.51
C VAL A 207 -1.92 -7.76 5.77
N THR A 208 -1.11 -8.48 6.51
CA THR A 208 0.31 -8.18 6.69
C THR A 208 1.13 -9.05 5.74
N LEU A 209 2.09 -8.44 5.03
CA LEU A 209 3.05 -9.16 4.20
C LEU A 209 4.49 -8.94 4.68
N SER A 210 5.29 -10.00 4.63
CA SER A 210 6.74 -9.92 4.80
C SER A 210 7.44 -10.21 3.47
N PRO A 211 8.28 -9.29 2.98
CA PRO A 211 8.96 -9.44 1.70
C PRO A 211 10.10 -10.45 1.72
N GLY A 212 10.43 -11.03 2.88
CA GLY A 212 11.66 -11.79 3.08
C GLY A 212 12.85 -10.88 3.39
N VAL A 213 14.05 -11.41 3.24
CA VAL A 213 15.29 -10.63 3.32
C VAL A 213 15.59 -10.09 1.93
N VAL A 214 15.38 -8.78 1.73
CA VAL A 214 15.51 -8.12 0.44
C VAL A 214 16.51 -6.96 0.55
N ASN A 215 17.49 -6.89 -0.34
CA ASN A 215 18.38 -5.73 -0.44
C ASN A 215 17.67 -4.59 -1.19
N THR A 216 17.08 -3.66 -0.44
CA THR A 216 16.35 -2.51 -1.00
C THR A 216 17.24 -1.28 -1.25
N TYR A 217 18.48 -1.29 -0.78
CA TYR A 217 19.39 -0.14 -0.88
C TYR A 217 20.43 -0.28 -2.00
N GLY A 218 20.55 -1.47 -2.60
CA GLY A 218 21.48 -1.72 -3.69
C GLY A 218 22.97 -1.54 -3.34
N THR A 219 23.28 -1.36 -2.05
CA THR A 219 24.63 -1.10 -1.59
C THR A 219 25.36 -2.42 -1.29
N PRO A 220 26.60 -2.61 -1.82
CA PRO A 220 27.45 -3.75 -1.46
C PRO A 220 27.76 -3.83 0.04
N ASP A 221 27.82 -2.67 0.70
CA ASP A 221 28.31 -2.52 2.08
C ASP A 221 27.47 -3.23 3.14
N ASN A 222 26.16 -3.42 2.90
CA ASN A 222 25.31 -4.18 3.81
C ASN A 222 25.46 -5.71 3.63
N HIS A 223 26.04 -6.16 2.54
CA HIS A 223 26.21 -7.59 2.26
C HIS A 223 27.25 -8.25 3.19
N ASP A 224 28.32 -7.52 3.52
CA ASP A 224 29.41 -8.04 4.35
C ASP A 224 29.06 -8.07 5.84
N ALA A 225 28.10 -7.22 6.27
CA ALA A 225 27.60 -7.20 7.63
C ALA A 225 26.56 -8.32 7.93
N MET A 226 26.05 -9.01 6.90
CA MET A 226 25.06 -10.10 7.05
C MET A 226 25.71 -11.44 7.35
N SER A 227 25.09 -12.24 8.21
CA SER A 227 25.54 -13.63 8.40
C SER A 227 25.41 -14.44 7.10
N PRO A 228 26.22 -15.51 6.93
CA PRO A 228 26.11 -16.40 5.77
C PRO A 228 24.68 -16.95 5.56
N GLU A 229 23.98 -17.29 6.66
CA GLU A 229 22.61 -17.80 6.62
C GLU A 229 21.61 -16.73 6.15
N MET A 230 21.79 -15.49 6.59
CA MET A 230 20.97 -14.35 6.14
C MET A 230 21.18 -14.09 4.66
N ARG A 231 22.43 -14.10 4.19
CA ARG A 231 22.77 -13.99 2.75
C ARG A 231 22.13 -15.09 1.92
N ALA A 232 22.18 -16.34 2.40
CA ALA A 232 21.58 -17.49 1.72
C ALA A 232 20.04 -17.42 1.66
N SER A 233 19.41 -16.65 2.56
CA SER A 233 17.95 -16.45 2.61
C SER A 233 17.48 -15.22 1.85
N MET A 234 18.38 -14.47 1.22
CA MET A 234 18.02 -13.29 0.44
C MET A 234 17.22 -13.67 -0.81
N THR A 235 16.24 -12.86 -1.11
CA THR A 235 15.52 -12.89 -2.38
C THR A 235 15.69 -11.54 -3.08
N ASP A 236 15.65 -11.53 -4.40
CA ASP A 236 15.64 -10.29 -5.16
C ASP A 236 14.29 -9.56 -5.02
N ILE A 237 14.32 -8.25 -5.30
CA ILE A 237 13.13 -7.39 -5.17
C ILE A 237 12.00 -7.90 -6.07
N ASP A 238 12.31 -8.28 -7.29
CA ASP A 238 11.35 -8.68 -8.31
C ASP A 238 10.60 -9.95 -7.94
N SER A 239 11.32 -10.98 -7.49
CA SER A 239 10.76 -12.25 -7.01
C SER A 239 9.93 -12.03 -5.76
N SER A 240 10.42 -11.20 -4.83
CA SER A 240 9.69 -10.87 -3.60
C SER A 240 8.35 -10.19 -3.90
N VAL A 241 8.36 -9.15 -4.74
CA VAL A 241 7.13 -8.40 -5.06
C VAL A 241 6.19 -9.24 -5.92
N ALA A 242 6.69 -10.01 -6.89
CA ALA A 242 5.85 -10.92 -7.68
C ALA A 242 5.14 -11.95 -6.79
N GLY A 243 5.86 -12.49 -5.81
CA GLY A 243 5.29 -13.42 -4.83
C GLY A 243 4.22 -12.76 -3.96
N MET A 244 4.49 -11.55 -3.43
CA MET A 244 3.52 -10.81 -2.63
C MET A 244 2.26 -10.47 -3.44
N ILE A 245 2.39 -10.07 -4.71
CA ILE A 245 1.24 -9.83 -5.60
C ILE A 245 0.41 -11.10 -5.78
N LYS A 246 1.07 -12.26 -5.97
CA LYS A 246 0.35 -13.54 -6.06
C LYS A 246 -0.44 -13.84 -4.79
N VAL A 247 0.11 -13.53 -3.61
CA VAL A 247 -0.63 -13.64 -2.35
C VAL A 247 -1.83 -12.72 -2.36
N VAL A 248 -1.64 -11.43 -2.71
CA VAL A 248 -2.72 -10.42 -2.77
C VAL A 248 -3.83 -10.83 -3.74
N ASP A 249 -3.50 -11.38 -4.90
CA ASP A 249 -4.48 -11.86 -5.87
C ASP A 249 -5.39 -12.95 -5.28
N GLY A 250 -4.83 -13.87 -4.51
CA GLY A 250 -5.56 -14.99 -3.89
C GLY A 250 -6.29 -14.66 -2.59
N LEU A 251 -6.21 -13.43 -2.09
CA LEU A 251 -6.85 -13.07 -0.81
C LEU A 251 -8.36 -13.03 -0.89
N THR A 252 -8.99 -13.63 0.12
CA THR A 252 -10.41 -13.54 0.44
C THR A 252 -10.60 -13.06 1.88
N MET A 253 -11.83 -12.83 2.29
CA MET A 253 -12.14 -12.44 3.69
C MET A 253 -11.62 -13.46 4.72
N GLU A 254 -11.54 -14.74 4.37
CA GLU A 254 -10.96 -15.77 5.25
C GLU A 254 -9.48 -15.51 5.59
N GLY A 255 -8.74 -14.89 4.67
CA GLY A 255 -7.35 -14.50 4.85
C GLY A 255 -7.16 -13.17 5.58
N SER A 256 -8.23 -12.41 5.84
CA SER A 256 -8.15 -11.12 6.51
C SER A 256 -7.62 -11.26 7.95
N GLY A 257 -6.79 -10.32 8.37
CA GLY A 257 -6.14 -10.34 9.68
C GLY A 257 -4.99 -11.34 9.80
N ARG A 258 -4.57 -11.99 8.71
CA ARG A 258 -3.43 -12.92 8.72
C ARG A 258 -2.14 -12.25 8.24
N TRP A 259 -1.03 -12.90 8.54
CA TRP A 259 0.31 -12.48 8.15
C TRP A 259 0.96 -13.52 7.24
N TYR A 260 1.41 -13.11 6.06
CA TYR A 260 2.03 -14.00 5.08
C TYR A 260 3.44 -13.55 4.70
N ARG A 261 4.28 -14.50 4.37
CA ARG A 261 5.54 -14.28 3.66
C ARG A 261 5.24 -14.11 2.16
N PHE A 262 6.17 -13.53 1.43
CA PHE A 262 6.04 -13.30 -0.02
C PHE A 262 5.72 -14.55 -0.84
N ASP A 263 6.06 -15.73 -0.37
CA ASP A 263 5.79 -17.03 -1.02
C ASP A 263 4.45 -17.67 -0.61
N GLY A 264 3.64 -16.97 0.17
CA GLY A 264 2.34 -17.43 0.62
C GLY A 264 2.34 -18.23 1.91
N GLN A 265 3.50 -18.51 2.51
CA GLN A 265 3.54 -19.14 3.83
C GLN A 265 2.98 -18.20 4.88
N GLN A 266 2.05 -18.69 5.70
CA GLN A 266 1.57 -17.94 6.86
C GLN A 266 2.68 -17.84 7.92
N ILE A 267 2.85 -16.64 8.46
CA ILE A 267 3.77 -16.35 9.57
C ILE A 267 2.95 -16.30 10.85
N GLU A 268 3.44 -16.95 11.88
CA GLU A 268 2.88 -16.83 13.22
C GLU A 268 3.32 -15.50 13.85
N TRP A 269 2.40 -14.93 14.66
CA TRP A 269 2.59 -13.64 15.31
C TRP A 269 3.71 -13.63 16.36
#